data_f22278be58f2b4ab8fafb747930f2c96
#
_entry.id   f22278be58f2b4ab8fafb747930f2c96
#
_cell.length_a   1.000
_cell.length_b   1.000
_cell.length_c   1.000
_cell.angle_alpha   90.00
_cell.angle_beta   90.00
_cell.angle_gamma   90.00
#
_symmetry.space_group_name_H-M   'P 1'
#
loop_
_entity.id
_entity.type
_entity.pdbx_description
1 polymer ?
#
loop_
_entity_poly.entity_id
_entity_poly.type
_entity_poly.pdbx_seq_one_letter_code
_entity_poly.pdbx_strand_id
1 'polypeptide(L)'
;MKKTAFSLATLALACLLPLGSLAQPGSPLPAGGTGPGVHSPNSPFAPLAERADVLAWSVLTDVKTQTVKNRLLPNFPPNVQALGDKTQRIQGFMMPLEPGEKQTHFLLTSVPMSCSFCVPGGPESMVEVKTKTPVKYSLDVVVVQGRFAVLKDDPYGLYYRITDAVAVK
;
A
#
# COMPACT_ATOMS: atom_id res chain seq x y z
N MET A 1 -53.34 3.74 -78.32
CA MET A 1 -52.66 4.86 -77.67
C MET A 1 -52.51 4.50 -76.20
N LYS A 2 -51.36 3.88 -75.80
CA LYS A 2 -51.10 3.47 -74.43
C LYS A 2 -49.83 4.19 -73.94
N LYS A 3 -49.94 5.00 -72.92
CA LYS A 3 -48.85 5.72 -72.28
C LYS A 3 -48.30 4.85 -71.15
N THR A 4 -47.06 4.41 -71.30
CA THR A 4 -46.34 3.70 -70.28
C THR A 4 -45.63 4.70 -69.37
N ALA A 5 -45.96 4.68 -68.07
CA ALA A 5 -45.30 5.46 -67.06
C ALA A 5 -44.07 4.69 -66.57
N PHE A 6 -42.93 5.33 -66.63
CA PHE A 6 -41.65 4.81 -66.14
C PHE A 6 -41.49 5.29 -64.66
N SER A 7 -41.48 4.33 -63.78
CA SER A 7 -41.26 4.59 -62.36
C SER A 7 -39.75 4.45 -62.05
N LEU A 8 -39.08 5.57 -61.67
CA LEU A 8 -37.72 5.55 -61.19
C LEU A 8 -37.72 5.12 -59.69
N ALA A 9 -37.19 3.95 -59.43
CA ALA A 9 -36.90 3.50 -58.08
C ALA A 9 -35.52 4.05 -57.69
N THR A 10 -35.47 5.01 -56.80
CA THR A 10 -34.27 5.49 -56.16
C THR A 10 -33.77 4.51 -55.10
N LEU A 11 -32.65 3.85 -55.38
CA LEU A 11 -31.98 2.97 -54.46
C LEU A 11 -31.17 3.81 -53.48
N ALA A 12 -31.67 3.93 -52.25
CA ALA A 12 -30.91 4.56 -51.12
C ALA A 12 -29.88 3.56 -50.60
N LEU A 13 -28.60 3.80 -50.96
CA LEU A 13 -27.46 3.05 -50.41
C LEU A 13 -27.14 3.55 -48.99
N ALA A 14 -27.61 2.83 -47.99
CA ALA A 14 -27.29 3.11 -46.58
C ALA A 14 -25.82 2.71 -46.34
N CYS A 15 -24.93 3.69 -46.21
CA CYS A 15 -23.57 3.50 -45.72
C CYS A 15 -23.60 3.11 -44.23
N LEU A 16 -23.48 1.84 -43.95
CA LEU A 16 -23.14 1.34 -42.60
C LEU A 16 -21.67 1.69 -42.32
N LEU A 17 -21.46 2.80 -41.63
CA LEU A 17 -20.16 3.10 -41.02
C LEU A 17 -19.98 2.16 -39.82
N PRO A 18 -18.87 1.38 -39.75
CA PRO A 18 -18.56 0.66 -38.53
C PRO A 18 -18.25 1.67 -37.42
N LEU A 19 -19.03 1.64 -36.34
CA LEU A 19 -18.64 2.29 -35.07
C LEU A 19 -17.36 1.60 -34.60
N GLY A 20 -16.23 2.19 -34.94
CA GLY A 20 -14.96 1.83 -34.33
C GLY A 20 -15.07 2.06 -32.82
N SER A 21 -15.15 1.01 -32.04
CA SER A 21 -14.92 1.08 -30.61
C SER A 21 -13.51 1.64 -30.41
N LEU A 22 -13.45 2.92 -30.06
CA LEU A 22 -12.22 3.49 -29.48
C LEU A 22 -12.02 2.77 -28.15
N ALA A 23 -11.19 1.73 -28.16
CA ALA A 23 -10.65 1.18 -26.93
C ALA A 23 -9.95 2.34 -26.22
N GLN A 24 -10.56 2.86 -25.16
CA GLN A 24 -9.88 3.76 -24.26
C GLN A 24 -8.67 3.01 -23.72
N PRO A 25 -7.44 3.56 -23.86
CA PRO A 25 -6.32 2.99 -23.15
C PRO A 25 -6.72 2.96 -21.68
N GLY A 26 -6.82 1.76 -21.11
CA GLY A 26 -7.16 1.58 -19.71
C GLY A 26 -6.30 2.50 -18.88
N SER A 27 -6.93 3.32 -18.04
CA SER A 27 -6.17 4.13 -17.08
C SER A 27 -5.21 3.18 -16.37
N PRO A 28 -3.90 3.50 -16.28
CA PRO A 28 -3.00 2.68 -15.52
C PRO A 28 -3.62 2.50 -14.14
N LEU A 29 -3.77 1.24 -13.71
CA LEU A 29 -4.09 0.97 -12.30
C LEU A 29 -3.11 1.82 -11.49
N PRO A 30 -3.56 2.57 -10.47
CA PRO A 30 -2.63 3.28 -9.61
C PRO A 30 -1.62 2.24 -9.14
N ALA A 31 -0.37 2.39 -9.56
CA ALA A 31 0.73 1.60 -9.05
C ALA A 31 0.62 1.71 -7.53
N GLY A 32 0.57 0.58 -6.85
CA GLY A 32 0.38 0.53 -5.41
C GLY A 32 1.21 1.63 -4.78
N GLY A 33 0.55 2.51 -4.02
CA GLY A 33 1.10 3.79 -3.62
C GLY A 33 2.50 3.62 -3.05
N THR A 34 3.45 4.39 -3.56
CA THR A 34 4.75 4.55 -2.93
C THR A 34 4.62 5.58 -1.82
N GLY A 35 5.36 5.42 -0.72
CA GLY A 35 5.30 6.34 0.40
C GLY A 35 4.38 5.86 1.53
N PRO A 36 4.07 6.72 2.51
CA PRO A 36 3.40 6.31 3.76
C PRO A 36 1.94 5.89 3.58
N GLY A 37 1.45 5.80 2.36
CA GLY A 37 0.03 5.63 2.10
C GLY A 37 -0.77 6.92 2.30
N VAL A 38 -2.04 6.88 1.93
CA VAL A 38 -2.94 8.03 2.07
C VAL A 38 -4.09 7.66 3.00
N HIS A 39 -4.15 8.34 4.14
CA HIS A 39 -5.27 8.26 5.05
C HIS A 39 -6.40 9.15 4.52
N SER A 40 -7.56 8.56 4.21
CA SER A 40 -8.69 9.31 3.65
C SER A 40 -9.38 10.16 4.72
N PRO A 41 -9.83 11.39 4.39
CA PRO A 41 -10.71 12.16 5.27
C PRO A 41 -12.05 11.45 5.60
N ASN A 42 -12.48 10.52 4.72
CA ASN A 42 -13.69 9.73 4.91
C ASN A 42 -13.44 8.42 5.71
N SER A 43 -12.22 8.24 6.23
CA SER A 43 -11.89 7.08 7.06
C SER A 43 -12.64 7.12 8.38
N PRO A 44 -13.19 5.99 8.85
CA PRO A 44 -13.75 5.91 10.21
C PRO A 44 -12.65 5.85 11.29
N PHE A 45 -11.37 5.72 10.88
CA PHE A 45 -10.22 5.71 11.78
C PHE A 45 -9.61 7.09 11.86
N ALA A 46 -9.12 7.48 13.03
CA ALA A 46 -8.32 8.68 13.16
C ALA A 46 -6.94 8.49 12.49
N PRO A 47 -6.37 9.52 11.84
CA PRO A 47 -5.00 9.45 11.34
C PRO A 47 -4.01 9.30 12.51
N LEU A 48 -2.80 8.80 12.21
CA LEU A 48 -1.74 8.73 13.19
C LEU A 48 -1.38 10.13 13.68
N ALA A 49 -1.44 10.34 14.98
CA ALA A 49 -1.00 11.59 15.58
C ALA A 49 0.53 11.73 15.46
N GLU A 50 1.01 12.93 15.21
CA GLU A 50 2.44 13.20 15.25
C GLU A 50 2.96 13.10 16.70
N ARG A 51 4.04 12.35 16.89
CA ARG A 51 4.68 12.11 18.18
C ARG A 51 6.19 12.18 18.03
N ALA A 52 6.84 12.95 18.90
CA ALA A 52 8.30 13.07 18.90
C ALA A 52 9.02 11.83 19.48
N ASP A 53 8.32 10.99 20.23
CA ASP A 53 8.86 9.80 20.89
C ASP A 53 8.76 8.51 20.06
N VAL A 54 8.25 8.60 18.84
CA VAL A 54 8.15 7.50 17.91
C VAL A 54 8.85 7.80 16.60
N LEU A 55 9.32 6.75 15.93
CA LEU A 55 9.90 6.86 14.60
C LEU A 55 8.82 7.27 13.59
N ALA A 56 9.05 8.37 12.87
CA ALA A 56 8.10 8.88 11.89
C ALA A 56 8.10 8.02 10.62
N TRP A 57 6.91 7.75 10.09
CA TRP A 57 6.76 7.01 8.84
C TRP A 57 7.42 7.71 7.65
N SER A 58 7.46 9.04 7.63
CA SER A 58 8.16 9.81 6.60
C SER A 58 9.65 9.47 6.49
N VAL A 59 10.29 9.07 7.60
CA VAL A 59 11.69 8.61 7.59
C VAL A 59 11.79 7.24 6.94
N LEU A 60 10.86 6.32 7.24
CA LEU A 60 10.86 4.95 6.69
C LEU A 60 10.49 4.92 5.21
N THR A 61 9.68 5.85 4.75
CA THR A 61 9.23 5.91 3.35
C THR A 61 10.18 6.66 2.43
N ASP A 62 11.24 7.27 2.95
CA ASP A 62 12.33 7.84 2.14
C ASP A 62 13.30 6.74 1.67
N VAL A 63 12.77 5.81 0.88
CA VAL A 63 13.53 4.66 0.32
C VAL A 63 13.34 4.61 -1.18
N LYS A 64 14.44 4.45 -1.90
CA LYS A 64 14.42 4.22 -3.35
C LYS A 64 14.56 2.73 -3.63
N THR A 65 14.03 2.29 -4.76
CA THR A 65 14.23 0.93 -5.23
C THR A 65 15.34 0.88 -6.29
N GLN A 66 16.04 -0.23 -6.35
CA GLN A 66 17.07 -0.52 -7.36
C GLN A 66 16.89 -1.94 -7.88
N THR A 67 17.18 -2.14 -9.17
CA THR A 67 17.17 -3.48 -9.76
C THR A 67 18.57 -4.11 -9.64
N VAL A 68 18.65 -5.22 -8.93
CA VAL A 68 19.87 -6.02 -8.77
C VAL A 68 19.58 -7.46 -9.17
N LYS A 69 20.29 -7.98 -10.16
CA LYS A 69 20.12 -9.36 -10.68
C LYS A 69 18.64 -9.70 -10.96
N ASN A 70 17.95 -8.81 -11.66
CA ASN A 70 16.53 -8.92 -12.00
C ASN A 70 15.55 -8.97 -10.80
N ARG A 71 15.98 -8.50 -9.61
CA ARG A 71 15.16 -8.33 -8.41
C ARG A 71 15.09 -6.87 -8.03
N LEU A 72 13.92 -6.41 -7.64
CA LEU A 72 13.71 -5.05 -7.13
C LEU A 72 14.04 -5.05 -5.64
N LEU A 73 15.12 -4.38 -5.25
CA LEU A 73 15.59 -4.30 -3.87
C LEU A 73 15.54 -2.86 -3.36
N PRO A 74 15.35 -2.66 -2.04
CA PRO A 74 15.40 -1.33 -1.44
C PRO A 74 16.85 -0.79 -1.43
N ASN A 75 16.96 0.50 -1.70
CA ASN A 75 18.19 1.27 -1.49
C ASN A 75 17.94 2.29 -0.38
N PHE A 76 18.35 1.94 0.82
CA PHE A 76 18.12 2.74 2.02
C PHE A 76 19.10 3.90 2.14
N PRO A 77 18.65 5.12 2.40
CA PRO A 77 19.54 6.23 2.71
C PRO A 77 20.25 6.03 4.06
N PRO A 78 21.39 6.72 4.31
CA PRO A 78 22.20 6.53 5.52
C PRO A 78 21.45 6.71 6.84
N ASN A 79 20.51 7.67 6.92
CA ASN A 79 19.68 7.90 8.08
C ASN A 79 18.78 6.70 8.43
N VAL A 80 18.21 6.03 7.43
CA VAL A 80 17.41 4.81 7.62
C VAL A 80 18.30 3.64 8.00
N GLN A 81 19.46 3.47 7.34
CA GLN A 81 20.41 2.41 7.70
C GLN A 81 20.88 2.54 9.15
N ALA A 82 21.08 3.77 9.64
CA ALA A 82 21.51 4.06 10.99
C ALA A 82 20.47 3.70 12.08
N LEU A 83 19.22 3.38 11.72
CA LEU A 83 18.19 2.89 12.63
C LEU A 83 18.37 1.41 12.96
N GLY A 84 19.06 0.67 12.10
CA GLY A 84 19.29 -0.76 12.25
C GLY A 84 19.99 -1.13 13.55
N ASP A 85 19.61 -2.27 14.11
CA ASP A 85 20.12 -2.84 15.36
C ASP A 85 19.91 -1.99 16.63
N LYS A 86 19.16 -0.90 16.52
CA LYS A 86 18.82 -0.04 17.65
C LYS A 86 17.41 -0.34 18.15
N THR A 87 17.16 -0.01 19.40
CA THR A 87 15.82 0.01 19.94
C THR A 87 15.06 1.20 19.35
N GLN A 88 13.96 0.92 18.67
CA GLN A 88 13.07 1.94 18.11
C GLN A 88 11.66 1.78 18.68
N ARG A 89 10.95 2.89 18.73
CA ARG A 89 9.53 2.94 19.05
C ARG A 89 8.78 3.38 17.79
N ILE A 90 7.72 2.67 17.43
CA ILE A 90 6.90 3.00 16.26
C ILE A 90 5.43 2.81 16.58
N GLN A 91 4.59 3.66 16.01
CA GLN A 91 3.13 3.56 16.09
C GLN A 91 2.53 3.18 14.73
N GLY A 92 1.39 2.50 14.75
CA GLY A 92 0.67 2.16 13.52
C GLY A 92 -0.57 1.32 13.78
N PHE A 93 -1.17 0.85 12.71
CA PHE A 93 -2.34 0.00 12.74
C PHE A 93 -1.92 -1.46 12.61
N MET A 94 -2.47 -2.32 13.47
CA MET A 94 -2.13 -3.74 13.48
C MET A 94 -2.84 -4.48 12.34
N MET A 95 -2.07 -5.20 11.55
CA MET A 95 -2.56 -6.20 10.60
C MET A 95 -2.09 -7.59 11.06
N PRO A 96 -2.98 -8.42 11.62
CA PRO A 96 -2.64 -9.76 12.08
C PRO A 96 -2.12 -10.66 10.96
N LEU A 97 -1.12 -11.47 11.24
CA LEU A 97 -0.63 -12.52 10.34
C LEU A 97 -1.07 -13.91 10.79
N GLU A 98 -1.61 -14.01 12.01
CA GLU A 98 -2.09 -15.25 12.62
C GLU A 98 -3.52 -15.07 13.14
N PRO A 99 -4.35 -16.11 13.18
CA PRO A 99 -5.68 -16.02 13.74
C PRO A 99 -5.63 -15.86 15.28
N GLY A 100 -6.64 -15.20 15.84
CA GLY A 100 -6.82 -15.06 17.28
C GLY A 100 -6.81 -13.62 17.79
N GLU A 101 -7.25 -13.45 19.03
CA GLU A 101 -7.36 -12.12 19.66
C GLU A 101 -6.01 -11.58 20.18
N LYS A 102 -5.05 -12.45 20.41
CA LYS A 102 -3.71 -12.10 20.91
C LYS A 102 -2.68 -12.42 19.84
N GLN A 103 -1.92 -11.43 19.44
CA GLN A 103 -0.97 -11.49 18.35
C GLN A 103 0.46 -11.42 18.88
N THR A 104 1.30 -12.35 18.44
CA THR A 104 2.75 -12.31 18.66
C THR A 104 3.51 -11.96 17.39
N HIS A 105 2.85 -12.06 16.23
CA HIS A 105 3.41 -11.80 14.92
C HIS A 105 2.37 -11.09 14.04
N PHE A 106 2.67 -9.86 13.63
CA PHE A 106 1.78 -9.01 12.84
C PHE A 106 2.56 -7.99 12.02
N LEU A 107 1.91 -7.37 11.06
CA LEU A 107 2.42 -6.15 10.43
C LEU A 107 1.84 -4.93 11.16
N LEU A 108 2.69 -3.93 11.34
CA LEU A 108 2.30 -2.59 11.73
C LEU A 108 2.34 -1.71 10.49
N THR A 109 1.25 -1.04 10.18
CA THR A 109 1.08 -0.26 8.95
C THR A 109 0.81 1.20 9.26
N SER A 110 1.20 2.09 8.36
CA SER A 110 1.01 3.53 8.48
C SER A 110 -0.44 3.98 8.31
N VAL A 111 -1.25 3.19 7.57
CA VAL A 111 -2.69 3.38 7.40
C VAL A 111 -3.41 2.07 7.69
N PRO A 112 -4.66 2.11 8.20
CA PRO A 112 -5.39 0.89 8.52
C PRO A 112 -5.75 0.12 7.25
N MET A 113 -5.38 -1.16 7.21
CA MET A 113 -5.68 -2.06 6.07
C MET A 113 -7.17 -2.40 5.96
N SER A 114 -7.95 -2.20 7.02
CA SER A 114 -9.40 -2.35 7.04
C SER A 114 -10.17 -1.11 6.55
N CYS A 115 -9.47 -0.04 6.21
CA CYS A 115 -10.08 1.19 5.72
C CYS A 115 -10.31 1.13 4.21
N SER A 116 -11.56 1.01 3.79
CA SER A 116 -11.94 0.95 2.36
C SER A 116 -11.66 2.25 1.58
N PHE A 117 -11.42 3.34 2.27
CA PHE A 117 -11.18 4.66 1.67
C PHE A 117 -9.70 5.07 1.71
N CYS A 118 -8.86 4.30 2.38
CA CYS A 118 -7.43 4.60 2.51
C CYS A 118 -6.64 3.92 1.39
N VAL A 119 -5.53 4.52 1.00
CA VAL A 119 -4.59 3.92 0.04
C VAL A 119 -3.38 3.41 0.81
N PRO A 120 -3.17 2.10 0.93
CA PRO A 120 -1.97 1.57 1.55
C PRO A 120 -0.72 2.01 0.77
N GLY A 121 0.37 2.23 1.47
CA GLY A 121 1.68 2.41 0.84
C GLY A 121 2.32 1.07 0.48
N GLY A 122 3.55 1.13 -0.03
CA GLY A 122 4.36 -0.04 -0.35
C GLY A 122 5.02 -0.70 0.88
N PRO A 123 6.01 -1.59 0.67
CA PRO A 123 6.76 -2.24 1.75
C PRO A 123 7.42 -1.27 2.73
N GLU A 124 7.72 -0.05 2.29
CA GLU A 124 8.28 1.02 3.10
C GLU A 124 7.28 1.58 4.13
N SER A 125 6.00 1.31 3.97
CA SER A 125 4.92 1.77 4.85
C SER A 125 4.46 0.70 5.85
N MET A 126 5.20 -0.40 5.98
CA MET A 126 4.90 -1.48 6.91
C MET A 126 6.14 -2.01 7.62
N VAL A 127 5.95 -2.48 8.84
CA VAL A 127 7.00 -3.07 9.68
C VAL A 127 6.49 -4.41 10.21
N GLU A 128 7.24 -5.48 9.99
CA GLU A 128 6.97 -6.77 10.63
C GLU A 128 7.32 -6.69 12.11
N VAL A 129 6.40 -7.10 12.95
CA VAL A 129 6.56 -7.05 14.41
C VAL A 129 6.49 -8.47 14.99
N LYS A 130 7.53 -8.85 15.73
CA LYS A 130 7.58 -10.07 16.54
C LYS A 130 7.72 -9.67 18.00
N THR A 131 6.68 -9.97 18.81
CA THR A 131 6.62 -9.52 20.20
C THR A 131 7.05 -10.60 21.19
N LYS A 132 7.62 -10.19 22.34
CA LYS A 132 7.95 -11.07 23.45
C LYS A 132 6.70 -11.54 24.19
N THR A 133 5.71 -10.67 24.29
CA THR A 133 4.44 -10.92 24.97
C THR A 133 3.29 -10.68 24.00
N PRO A 134 2.25 -11.52 24.01
CA PRO A 134 1.12 -11.35 23.12
C PRO A 134 0.45 -9.98 23.32
N VAL A 135 0.15 -9.30 22.21
CA VAL A 135 -0.56 -8.03 22.18
C VAL A 135 -2.00 -8.29 21.76
N LYS A 136 -2.95 -7.71 22.48
CA LYS A 136 -4.36 -7.82 22.08
C LYS A 136 -4.58 -7.11 20.75
N TYR A 137 -5.27 -7.78 19.83
CA TYR A 137 -5.69 -7.16 18.58
C TYR A 137 -6.58 -5.93 18.84
N SER A 138 -6.30 -4.85 18.14
CA SER A 138 -7.08 -3.62 18.17
C SER A 138 -7.13 -2.99 16.79
N LEU A 139 -8.23 -2.34 16.49
CA LEU A 139 -8.36 -1.43 15.34
C LEU A 139 -7.78 -0.05 15.64
N ASP A 140 -7.53 0.26 16.92
CA ASP A 140 -6.87 1.48 17.33
C ASP A 140 -5.37 1.43 17.06
N VAL A 141 -4.75 2.59 17.12
CA VAL A 141 -3.29 2.73 16.98
C VAL A 141 -2.57 1.98 18.08
N VAL A 142 -1.61 1.15 17.69
CA VAL A 142 -0.72 0.42 18.60
C VAL A 142 0.67 1.04 18.53
N VAL A 143 1.32 1.17 19.68
CA VAL A 143 2.72 1.58 19.78
C VAL A 143 3.54 0.38 20.25
N VAL A 144 4.60 0.07 19.53
CA VAL A 144 5.55 -0.99 19.91
C VAL A 144 6.96 -0.45 20.02
N GLN A 145 7.74 -1.05 20.93
CA GLN A 145 9.14 -0.75 21.10
C GLN A 145 9.93 -2.06 21.07
N GLY A 146 11.01 -2.09 20.29
CA GLY A 146 11.86 -3.29 20.17
C GLY A 146 13.09 -3.03 19.32
N ARG A 147 13.86 -4.09 19.07
CA ARG A 147 15.06 -4.04 18.21
C ARG A 147 14.64 -3.93 16.74
N PHE A 148 15.03 -2.84 16.10
CA PHE A 148 14.69 -2.55 14.70
C PHE A 148 15.73 -3.12 13.76
N ALA A 149 15.29 -3.71 12.66
CA ALA A 149 16.14 -4.23 11.59
C ALA A 149 15.75 -3.63 10.25
N VAL A 150 16.75 -3.24 9.47
CA VAL A 150 16.63 -2.79 8.07
C VAL A 150 17.01 -3.95 7.16
N LEU A 151 16.07 -4.42 6.35
CA LEU A 151 16.15 -5.65 5.59
C LEU A 151 16.51 -5.34 4.12
N LYS A 152 17.76 -5.55 3.76
CA LYS A 152 18.26 -5.24 2.41
C LYS A 152 17.79 -6.22 1.34
N ASP A 153 17.51 -7.46 1.72
CA ASP A 153 17.07 -8.55 0.84
C ASP A 153 16.27 -9.57 1.66
N ASP A 154 14.99 -9.26 1.87
CA ASP A 154 14.07 -10.15 2.58
C ASP A 154 13.29 -11.03 1.57
N PRO A 155 13.11 -12.35 1.82
CA PRO A 155 12.43 -13.25 0.89
C PRO A 155 10.94 -12.91 0.68
N TYR A 156 10.31 -12.22 1.62
CA TYR A 156 8.93 -11.76 1.53
C TYR A 156 8.79 -10.32 1.02
N GLY A 157 9.92 -9.67 0.69
CA GLY A 157 9.94 -8.30 0.20
C GLY A 157 9.71 -7.24 1.28
N LEU A 158 9.86 -7.58 2.56
CA LEU A 158 9.75 -6.64 3.66
C LEU A 158 11.02 -5.79 3.78
N TYR A 159 10.85 -4.53 4.16
CA TYR A 159 11.94 -3.58 4.34
C TYR A 159 12.36 -3.44 5.80
N TYR A 160 11.44 -3.68 6.73
CA TYR A 160 11.64 -3.45 8.15
C TYR A 160 11.08 -4.55 9.02
N ARG A 161 11.76 -4.81 10.12
CA ARG A 161 11.32 -5.73 11.17
C ARG A 161 11.65 -5.16 12.55
N ILE A 162 10.76 -5.37 13.50
CA ILE A 162 11.02 -5.18 14.93
C ILE A 162 10.93 -6.53 15.61
N THR A 163 11.96 -6.90 16.34
CA THR A 163 12.02 -8.12 17.15
C THR A 163 12.09 -7.78 18.63
N ASP A 164 11.80 -8.76 19.47
CA ASP A 164 11.75 -8.60 20.92
C ASP A 164 10.83 -7.47 21.37
N ALA A 165 9.79 -7.20 20.55
CA ALA A 165 8.94 -6.05 20.74
C ALA A 165 8.02 -6.21 21.97
N VAL A 166 7.70 -5.08 22.56
CA VAL A 166 6.65 -4.95 23.60
C VAL A 166 5.73 -3.81 23.22
N ALA A 167 4.43 -3.98 23.50
CA ALA A 167 3.49 -2.87 23.36
C ALA A 167 3.76 -1.85 24.47
N VAL A 168 3.76 -0.56 24.09
CA VAL A 168 3.96 0.56 25.01
C VAL A 168 2.82 1.58 24.84
N LYS A 169 2.66 2.49 25.80
CA LYS A 169 1.63 3.55 25.74
C LYS A 169 2.16 4.78 25.04
#